data_588fbbebff23ad3e878532beb9fe1a09
#
_entry.id   588fbbebff23ad3e878532beb9fe1a09
#
_cell.length_a   1.000
_cell.length_b   1.000
_cell.length_c   1.000
_cell.angle_alpha   90.00
_cell.angle_beta   90.00
_cell.angle_gamma   90.00
#
_symmetry.space_group_name_H-M   'P 1'
#
loop_
_entity.id
_entity.type
_entity.pdbx_description
1 polymer ?
#
loop_
_entity_poly.entity_id
_entity_poly.type
_entity_poly.pdbx_seq_one_letter_code
_entity_poly.pdbx_strand_id
1 'polypeptide(L)'
;MLYSACKQYLLAKLKGAGLKSNPYTTQKALTKSLESHVGAVLFYSETYSRNGSKKRFIDQEGAKHKRRKVFDRTLSFTVTIGDYTDEAVETLFEAFIASLDAGIYVDGNFVPIEVEEADWVD
;
A
#
# COMPACT_ATOMS: atom_id res chain seq x y z
N MET A 1 -8.27 -10.93 -3.06
CA MET A 1 -8.47 -10.25 -1.78
C MET A 1 -7.63 -8.99 -1.72
N LEU A 2 -8.25 -7.92 -1.33
CA LEU A 2 -7.60 -6.59 -1.38
C LEU A 2 -6.35 -6.52 -0.50
N TYR A 3 -6.46 -6.96 0.75
CA TYR A 3 -5.32 -6.92 1.68
C TYR A 3 -4.11 -7.70 1.15
N SER A 4 -4.34 -8.94 0.75
CA SER A 4 -3.26 -9.80 0.25
C SER A 4 -2.63 -9.25 -1.03
N ALA A 5 -3.46 -8.75 -1.94
CA ALA A 5 -2.99 -8.17 -3.21
C ALA A 5 -2.13 -6.92 -2.97
N CYS A 6 -2.57 -6.02 -2.10
CA CYS A 6 -1.82 -4.82 -1.74
C CYS A 6 -0.51 -5.15 -1.05
N LYS A 7 -0.55 -6.07 -0.09
CA LYS A 7 0.64 -6.51 0.64
C LYS A 7 1.67 -7.14 -0.30
N GLN A 8 1.25 -8.06 -1.16
CA GLN A 8 2.15 -8.71 -2.10
C GLN A 8 2.74 -7.72 -3.11
N TYR A 9 1.94 -6.78 -3.56
CA TYR A 9 2.41 -5.73 -4.45
C TYR A 9 3.54 -4.91 -3.80
N LEU A 10 3.33 -4.43 -2.59
CA LEU A 10 4.31 -3.62 -1.87
C LEU A 10 5.58 -4.42 -1.55
N LEU A 11 5.45 -5.69 -1.16
CA LEU A 11 6.59 -6.57 -0.92
C LEU A 11 7.43 -6.76 -2.19
N ALA A 12 6.77 -6.99 -3.32
CA ALA A 12 7.45 -7.16 -4.59
C ALA A 12 8.19 -5.89 -5.03
N LYS A 13 7.56 -4.73 -4.86
CA LYS A 13 8.18 -3.44 -5.21
C LYS A 13 9.38 -3.13 -4.32
N LEU A 14 9.28 -3.43 -3.04
CA LEU A 14 10.39 -3.23 -2.11
C LEU A 14 11.57 -4.15 -2.44
N LYS A 15 11.30 -5.41 -2.75
CA LYS A 15 12.32 -6.36 -3.20
C LYS A 15 12.96 -5.90 -4.51
N GLY A 16 12.15 -5.46 -5.45
CA GLY A 16 12.62 -4.97 -6.76
C GLY A 16 13.43 -3.68 -6.67
N ALA A 17 13.25 -2.89 -5.62
CA ALA A 17 14.00 -1.67 -5.40
C ALA A 17 15.44 -1.90 -4.96
N GLY A 18 15.76 -3.12 -4.53
CA GLY A 18 17.12 -3.50 -4.16
C GLY A 18 17.27 -4.05 -2.75
N LEU A 19 16.17 -4.33 -2.07
CA LEU A 19 16.22 -4.97 -0.75
C LEU A 19 16.72 -6.41 -0.93
N LYS A 20 17.83 -6.72 -0.29
CA LYS A 20 18.47 -8.05 -0.39
C LYS A 20 17.94 -9.03 0.63
N SER A 21 17.48 -8.54 1.78
CA SER A 21 16.88 -9.38 2.80
C SER A 21 15.40 -9.59 2.52
N ASN A 22 14.79 -10.57 3.18
CA ASN A 22 13.35 -10.76 3.10
C ASN A 22 12.65 -9.69 3.94
N PRO A 23 11.71 -8.96 3.38
CA PRO A 23 11.01 -7.93 4.13
C PRO A 23 10.13 -8.53 5.23
N TYR A 24 10.11 -7.85 6.37
CA TYR A 24 9.23 -8.23 7.47
C TYR A 24 7.81 -7.74 7.21
N THR A 25 6.85 -8.44 7.76
CA THR A 25 5.44 -8.11 7.59
C THR A 25 4.73 -7.83 8.90
N THR A 26 5.45 -7.91 10.03
CA THR A 26 4.90 -7.58 11.34
C THR A 26 5.86 -6.69 12.11
N GLN A 27 5.31 -5.80 12.92
CA GLN A 27 6.11 -4.94 13.79
C GLN A 27 6.95 -5.75 14.78
N LYS A 28 6.38 -6.83 15.28
CA LYS A 28 7.09 -7.71 16.22
C LYS A 28 8.36 -8.29 15.62
N ALA A 29 8.27 -8.80 14.39
CA ALA A 29 9.42 -9.37 13.70
C ALA A 29 10.47 -8.29 13.39
N LEU A 30 10.02 -7.11 12.95
CA LEU A 30 10.91 -5.98 12.67
C LEU A 30 11.66 -5.53 13.94
N THR A 31 10.94 -5.42 15.05
CA THR A 31 11.53 -4.99 16.32
C THR A 31 12.59 -5.97 16.83
N LYS A 32 12.42 -7.25 16.57
CA LYS A 32 13.38 -8.29 16.96
C LYS A 32 14.57 -8.40 16.02
N SER A 33 14.52 -7.77 14.86
CA SER A 33 15.61 -7.84 13.89
C SER A 33 16.83 -7.09 14.37
N LEU A 34 17.99 -7.69 14.20
CA LEU A 34 19.29 -7.07 14.47
C LEU A 34 19.96 -6.62 13.17
N GLU A 35 19.29 -6.76 12.05
CA GLU A 35 19.84 -6.42 10.75
C GLU A 35 19.80 -4.91 10.53
N SER A 36 20.88 -4.35 9.97
CA SER A 36 20.92 -2.93 9.58
C SER A 36 20.25 -2.73 8.22
N HIS A 37 20.54 -3.61 7.27
CA HIS A 37 19.86 -3.61 5.98
C HIS A 37 18.55 -4.38 6.13
N VAL A 38 17.44 -3.64 6.17
CA VAL A 38 16.15 -4.21 6.52
C VAL A 38 15.03 -3.47 5.80
N GLY A 39 13.98 -4.20 5.51
CA GLY A 39 12.75 -3.63 4.98
C GLY A 39 11.54 -4.28 5.62
N ALA A 40 10.46 -3.56 5.68
CA ALA A 40 9.21 -4.06 6.21
C ALA A 40 8.03 -3.42 5.51
N VAL A 41 6.97 -4.19 5.32
CA VAL A 41 5.68 -3.73 4.87
C VAL A 41 4.68 -4.08 5.97
N LEU A 42 4.25 -3.07 6.70
CA LEU A 42 3.43 -3.25 7.88
C LEU A 42 2.02 -2.74 7.61
N PHE A 43 1.04 -3.57 7.88
CA PHE A 43 -0.35 -3.15 7.80
C PHE A 43 -0.64 -2.25 9.00
N TYR A 44 -1.04 -1.03 8.71
CA TYR A 44 -1.22 -0.01 9.74
C TYR A 44 -2.68 0.12 10.16
N SER A 45 -3.56 0.34 9.21
CA SER A 45 -4.97 0.54 9.51
C SER A 45 -5.86 0.31 8.28
N GLU A 46 -7.11 0.10 8.56
CA GLU A 46 -8.16 0.03 7.55
C GLU A 46 -9.24 1.01 7.93
N THR A 47 -9.58 1.89 6.99
CA THR A 47 -10.61 2.89 7.21
C THR A 47 -11.73 2.75 6.19
N TYR A 48 -12.90 3.17 6.60
CA TYR A 48 -14.11 3.17 5.79
C TYR A 48 -14.68 4.57 5.80
N SER A 49 -14.74 5.18 4.62
CA SER A 49 -15.39 6.49 4.47
C SER A 49 -16.73 6.30 3.82
N ARG A 50 -17.75 6.91 4.40
CA ARG A 50 -19.07 6.87 3.79
C ARG A 50 -19.05 7.70 2.52
N ASN A 51 -19.37 7.04 1.41
CA ASN A 51 -19.51 7.72 0.14
C ASN A 51 -20.87 8.40 0.10
N GLY A 52 -20.88 9.75 0.14
CA GLY A 52 -22.11 10.54 0.11
C GLY A 52 -22.81 10.60 -1.23
N SER A 53 -22.20 10.09 -2.28
CA SER A 53 -22.82 10.12 -3.59
C SER A 53 -23.68 8.89 -3.80
N LYS A 54 -24.98 9.07 -3.59
CA LYS A 54 -25.98 8.12 -4.04
C LYS A 54 -26.16 8.32 -5.53
N LYS A 55 -25.47 7.53 -6.34
CA LYS A 55 -25.72 7.54 -7.77
C LYS A 55 -26.91 6.65 -8.07
N ARG A 56 -28.01 7.26 -8.45
CA ARG A 56 -29.14 6.55 -9.03
C ARG A 56 -28.92 6.49 -10.54
N PHE A 57 -28.89 5.28 -11.06
CA PHE A 57 -28.85 5.08 -12.49
C PHE A 57 -30.22 4.68 -12.98
N ILE A 58 -30.68 5.37 -14.01
CA ILE A 58 -31.81 4.91 -14.79
C ILE A 58 -31.19 4.26 -16.01
N ASP A 59 -31.49 2.98 -16.26
CA ASP A 59 -31.00 2.31 -17.44
C ASP A 59 -31.78 2.78 -18.70
N GLN A 60 -31.36 2.31 -19.86
CA GLN A 60 -31.98 2.70 -21.13
C GLN A 60 -33.43 2.28 -21.25
N GLU A 61 -33.90 1.36 -20.42
CA GLU A 61 -35.25 0.86 -20.37
C GLU A 61 -36.12 1.55 -19.32
N GLY A 62 -35.53 2.52 -18.61
CA GLY A 62 -36.20 3.25 -17.56
C GLY A 62 -36.23 2.54 -16.20
N ALA A 63 -35.59 1.39 -16.09
CA ALA A 63 -35.49 0.70 -14.80
C ALA A 63 -34.45 1.39 -13.88
N LYS A 64 -34.84 1.60 -12.65
CA LYS A 64 -33.96 2.23 -11.65
C LYS A 64 -33.01 1.21 -11.10
N HIS A 65 -31.73 1.32 -11.46
CA HIS A 65 -30.67 0.55 -10.85
C HIS A 65 -30.07 1.33 -9.70
N LYS A 66 -30.18 0.78 -8.50
CA LYS A 66 -29.49 1.34 -7.32
C LYS A 66 -28.15 0.66 -7.18
N ARG A 67 -27.08 1.36 -7.56
CA ARG A 67 -25.75 0.99 -7.11
C ARG A 67 -25.44 1.79 -5.85
N ARG A 68 -25.26 1.09 -4.75
CA ARG A 68 -24.75 1.70 -3.54
C ARG A 68 -23.32 1.25 -3.33
N LYS A 69 -22.39 2.16 -3.54
CA LYS A 69 -21.10 2.07 -2.89
C LYS A 69 -21.26 2.78 -1.55
N VAL A 70 -21.49 2.00 -0.50
CA VAL A 70 -21.81 2.56 0.81
C VAL A 70 -20.57 3.12 1.48
N PHE A 71 -19.40 2.50 1.25
CA PHE A 71 -18.14 2.90 1.87
C PHE A 71 -17.00 2.81 0.87
N ASP A 72 -16.07 3.74 0.98
CA ASP A 72 -14.75 3.63 0.40
C ASP A 72 -13.83 2.99 1.45
N ARG A 73 -13.27 1.85 1.08
CA ARG A 73 -12.37 1.10 1.93
C ARG A 73 -10.94 1.49 1.61
N THR A 74 -10.20 1.95 2.60
CA THR A 74 -8.81 2.33 2.45
C THR A 74 -7.93 1.49 3.37
N LEU A 75 -6.92 0.86 2.78
CA LEU A 75 -5.91 0.12 3.51
C LEU A 75 -4.64 0.96 3.60
N SER A 76 -4.14 1.15 4.80
CA SER A 76 -2.93 1.92 5.04
C SER A 76 -1.79 0.99 5.46
N PHE A 77 -0.67 1.12 4.76
CA PHE A 77 0.55 0.37 5.05
C PHE A 77 1.66 1.34 5.37
N THR A 78 2.54 0.93 6.28
CA THR A 78 3.79 1.62 6.54
C THR A 78 4.92 0.78 5.96
N VAL A 79 5.69 1.36 5.08
CA VAL A 79 6.89 0.71 4.54
C VAL A 79 8.09 1.29 5.25
N THR A 80 8.84 0.41 5.91
CA THR A 80 10.04 0.80 6.67
C THR A 80 11.27 0.31 5.95
N ILE A 81 12.26 1.17 5.83
CA ILE A 81 13.54 0.86 5.19
C ILE A 81 14.66 1.29 6.13
N GLY A 82 15.58 0.38 6.39
CA GLY A 82 16.78 0.66 7.17
C GLY A 82 18.01 0.16 6.44
N ASP A 83 19.14 0.84 6.63
CA ASP A 83 20.40 0.42 6.08
C ASP A 83 21.55 1.02 6.91
N TYR A 84 22.79 0.75 6.50
CA TYR A 84 23.98 1.19 7.22
C TYR A 84 24.23 2.68 7.10
N THR A 85 23.81 3.31 6.00
CA THR A 85 24.02 4.74 5.76
C THR A 85 22.73 5.40 5.30
N ASP A 86 22.65 6.72 5.51
CA ASP A 86 21.53 7.52 5.04
C ASP A 86 21.40 7.48 3.51
N GLU A 87 22.56 7.49 2.82
CA GLU A 87 22.58 7.42 1.35
C GLU A 87 22.02 6.10 0.84
N ALA A 88 22.32 4.99 1.53
CA ALA A 88 21.78 3.69 1.15
C ALA A 88 20.27 3.62 1.36
N VAL A 89 19.77 4.18 2.46
CA VAL A 89 18.34 4.28 2.72
C VAL A 89 17.66 5.12 1.66
N GLU A 90 18.23 6.28 1.35
CA GLU A 90 17.69 7.20 0.34
C GLU A 90 17.62 6.54 -1.03
N THR A 91 18.69 5.85 -1.43
CA THR A 91 18.75 5.16 -2.71
C THR A 91 17.66 4.10 -2.83
N LEU A 92 17.50 3.30 -1.79
CA LEU A 92 16.47 2.26 -1.76
C LEU A 92 15.07 2.86 -1.76
N PHE A 93 14.87 3.91 -0.96
CA PHE A 93 13.59 4.61 -0.87
C PHE A 93 13.19 5.23 -2.20
N GLU A 94 14.11 5.95 -2.84
CA GLU A 94 13.84 6.58 -4.15
C GLU A 94 13.51 5.54 -5.22
N ALA A 95 14.25 4.43 -5.25
CA ALA A 95 13.98 3.34 -6.19
C ALA A 95 12.59 2.72 -5.92
N PHE A 96 12.23 2.55 -4.66
CA PHE A 96 10.93 2.03 -4.28
C PHE A 96 9.81 2.96 -4.74
N ILE A 97 9.89 4.24 -4.43
CA ILE A 97 8.88 5.24 -4.82
C ILE A 97 8.77 5.33 -6.34
N ALA A 98 9.90 5.35 -7.05
CA ALA A 98 9.90 5.43 -8.51
C ALA A 98 9.28 4.19 -9.17
N SER A 99 9.30 3.04 -8.50
CA SER A 99 8.74 1.80 -9.02
C SER A 99 7.24 1.67 -8.83
N LEU A 100 6.63 2.52 -7.99
CA LEU A 100 5.20 2.43 -7.70
C LEU A 100 4.37 2.88 -8.90
N ASP A 101 3.36 2.09 -9.21
CA ASP A 101 2.37 2.43 -10.23
C ASP A 101 1.31 3.35 -9.63
N ALA A 102 0.48 3.96 -10.48
CA ALA A 102 -0.63 4.79 -10.01
C ALA A 102 -1.66 4.00 -9.20
N GLY A 103 -1.71 2.70 -9.42
CA GLY A 103 -2.58 1.79 -8.71
C GLY A 103 -2.48 0.39 -9.26
N ILE A 104 -3.26 -0.50 -8.73
CA ILE A 104 -3.32 -1.89 -9.16
C ILE A 104 -4.77 -2.32 -9.39
N TYR A 105 -4.96 -3.35 -10.19
CA TYR A 105 -6.26 -3.97 -10.38
C TYR A 105 -6.42 -5.16 -9.46
N VAL A 106 -7.47 -5.15 -8.67
CA VAL A 106 -7.83 -6.26 -7.78
C VAL A 106 -9.27 -6.66 -8.10
N ASP A 107 -9.45 -7.89 -8.52
CA ASP A 107 -10.76 -8.42 -8.92
C ASP A 107 -11.49 -7.52 -9.94
N GLY A 108 -10.74 -6.98 -10.89
CA GLY A 108 -11.27 -6.12 -11.95
C GLY A 108 -11.48 -4.67 -11.54
N ASN A 109 -11.23 -4.30 -10.30
CA ASN A 109 -11.37 -2.94 -9.80
C ASN A 109 -10.01 -2.27 -9.68
N PHE A 110 -9.93 -1.02 -10.13
CA PHE A 110 -8.71 -0.24 -9.99
C PHE A 110 -8.59 0.30 -8.57
N VAL A 111 -7.46 0.01 -7.93
CA VAL A 111 -7.15 0.45 -6.57
C VAL A 111 -6.01 1.45 -6.65
N PRO A 112 -6.30 2.76 -6.45
CA PRO A 112 -5.24 3.77 -6.50
C PRO A 112 -4.27 3.64 -5.34
N ILE A 113 -3.02 4.04 -5.59
CA ILE A 113 -1.95 4.06 -4.60
C ILE A 113 -1.56 5.50 -4.35
N GLU A 114 -1.55 5.90 -3.09
CA GLU A 114 -1.12 7.23 -2.68
C GLU A 114 -0.02 7.13 -1.63
N VAL A 115 0.97 7.99 -1.73
CA VAL A 115 2.02 8.13 -0.71
C VAL A 115 1.69 9.38 0.08
N GLU A 116 1.36 9.22 1.35
CA GLU A 116 0.94 10.34 2.19
C GLU A 116 2.14 11.10 2.77
N GLU A 117 3.08 10.38 3.36
CA GLU A 117 4.24 11.00 3.98
C GLU A 117 5.41 10.04 4.10
N ALA A 118 6.58 10.59 4.30
CA ALA A 118 7.78 9.83 4.58
C ALA A 118 8.57 10.53 5.69
N ASP A 119 8.91 9.79 6.74
CA ASP A 119 9.63 10.30 7.88
C ASP A 119 10.98 9.62 8.05
N TRP A 120 11.98 10.39 8.43
CA TRP A 120 13.27 9.85 8.84
C TRP A 120 13.25 9.66 10.36
N VAL A 121 13.60 8.45 10.79
CA VAL A 121 13.64 8.09 12.19
C VAL A 121 15.04 7.63 12.53
N ASP A 122 15.62 8.25 13.52
CA ASP A 122 16.94 7.86 14.01
C ASP A 122 16.87 6.69 15.01
#